data_3b67afb1b2f736f638e31da3ef2aa702
#
_entry.id   3b67afb1b2f736f638e31da3ef2aa702
#
_cell.length_a   1.000
_cell.length_b   1.000
_cell.length_c   1.000
_cell.angle_alpha   90.00
_cell.angle_beta   90.00
_cell.angle_gamma   90.00
#
_symmetry.space_group_name_H-M   'P 1'
#
loop_
_entity.id
_entity.type
_entity.pdbx_description
1 polymer ?
#
loop_
_entity_poly.entity_id
_entity_poly.type
_entity_poly.pdbx_seq_one_letter_code
_entity_poly.pdbx_strand_id
1 'polypeptide(L)' 'MIKKLKKIFIYPKSNIRKSMELIKKNGLKGLIVVNKNNYLLGTLTDGDLRKFILRNNNLNQTIDKIYNKKSKFIE' A
#
# COMPACT_ATOMS: atom_id res chain seq x y z
N MET A 1 7.56 -9.57 16.58
CA MET A 1 6.54 -9.90 15.63
C MET A 1 5.78 -8.72 15.14
N ILE A 2 5.13 -8.02 16.01
CA ILE A 2 4.38 -6.86 15.63
C ILE A 2 5.21 -5.83 14.90
N LYS A 3 6.45 -5.66 15.27
CA LYS A 3 7.31 -4.70 14.61
C LYS A 3 7.53 -5.04 13.14
N LYS A 4 7.59 -6.33 12.82
CA LYS A 4 7.78 -6.72 11.43
C LYS A 4 6.53 -6.44 10.63
N LEU A 5 5.37 -6.62 11.24
CA LEU A 5 4.13 -6.35 10.55
C LEU A 5 3.98 -4.87 10.23
N LYS A 6 4.45 -4.01 11.11
CA LYS A 6 4.34 -2.58 10.86
C LYS A 6 5.15 -2.12 9.66
N LYS A 7 6.16 -2.90 9.27
CA LYS A 7 6.96 -2.53 8.11
C LYS A 7 6.18 -2.65 6.82
N ILE A 8 5.07 -3.39 6.82
CA ILE A 8 4.29 -3.54 5.61
C ILE A 8 3.00 -2.72 5.67
N PHE A 9 2.82 -1.93 6.73
CA PHE A 9 1.63 -1.08 6.85
C PHE A 9 1.85 0.23 6.10
N ILE A 10 0.78 0.70 5.46
CA ILE A 10 0.82 2.00 4.82
C ILE A 10 -0.56 2.62 4.98
N TYR A 11 -0.65 3.91 4.85
CA TYR A 11 -1.90 4.63 5.10
C TYR A 11 -2.46 5.23 3.82
N PRO A 12 -3.78 5.42 3.73
CA PRO A 12 -4.39 5.94 2.50
C PRO A 12 -3.85 7.28 2.04
N LYS A 13 -3.38 8.09 2.97
CA LYS A 13 -2.84 9.40 2.59
C LYS A 13 -1.39 9.35 2.12
N SER A 14 -0.77 8.19 2.21
CA SER A 14 0.59 8.04 1.72
C SER A 14 0.57 8.09 0.20
N ASN A 15 1.66 8.50 -0.40
CA ASN A 15 1.68 8.61 -1.85
C ASN A 15 2.35 7.38 -2.48
N ILE A 16 2.29 7.33 -3.81
CA ILE A 16 2.86 6.24 -4.58
C ILE A 16 4.34 6.08 -4.30
N ARG A 17 5.05 7.20 -4.25
CA ARG A 17 6.48 7.17 -4.03
C ARG A 17 6.84 6.47 -2.72
N LYS A 18 6.12 6.80 -1.65
CA LYS A 18 6.37 6.19 -0.35
C LYS A 18 6.09 4.69 -0.39
N SER A 19 5.03 4.30 -1.07
CA SER A 19 4.67 2.89 -1.19
C SER A 19 5.76 2.11 -1.90
N MET A 20 6.28 2.66 -2.99
CA MET A 20 7.34 1.99 -3.73
C MET A 20 8.61 1.88 -2.92
N GLU A 21 8.92 2.92 -2.16
CA GLU A 21 10.12 2.90 -1.32
C GLU A 21 10.02 1.82 -0.25
N LEU A 22 8.85 1.66 0.35
CA LEU A 22 8.67 0.65 1.38
C LEU A 22 8.79 -0.75 0.80
N ILE A 23 8.18 -0.98 -0.35
CA ILE A 23 8.24 -2.27 -1.01
C ILE A 23 9.69 -2.61 -1.36
N LYS A 24 10.40 -1.66 -1.93
CA LYS A 24 11.77 -1.88 -2.34
C LYS A 24 12.70 -2.09 -1.15
N LYS A 25 12.56 -1.22 -0.15
CA LYS A 25 13.42 -1.27 1.01
C LYS A 25 13.31 -2.57 1.78
N ASN A 26 12.09 -3.08 1.91
CA ASN A 26 11.83 -4.27 2.71
C ASN A 26 11.69 -5.55 1.90
N GLY A 27 11.91 -5.49 0.60
CA GLY A 27 11.82 -6.69 -0.24
C GLY A 27 10.43 -7.27 -0.28
N LEU A 28 9.41 -6.43 -0.26
CA LEU A 28 8.04 -6.89 -0.22
C LEU A 28 7.42 -6.95 -1.59
N LYS A 29 6.30 -7.66 -1.71
CA LYS A 29 5.56 -7.71 -2.95
C LYS A 29 4.27 -6.91 -2.83
N GLY A 30 3.95 -6.43 -1.65
CA GLY A 30 2.76 -5.65 -1.43
C GLY A 30 2.73 -5.07 -0.04
N LEU A 31 1.74 -4.25 0.22
CA LEU A 31 1.58 -3.58 1.49
C LEU A 31 0.17 -3.75 1.99
N ILE A 32 -0.02 -3.61 3.29
CA ILE A 32 -1.32 -3.67 3.91
C ILE A 32 -1.73 -2.25 4.22
N VAL A 33 -2.89 -1.84 3.75
CA VAL A 33 -3.38 -0.48 3.96
C VAL A 33 -4.22 -0.48 5.22
N VAL A 34 -3.86 0.36 6.17
CA VAL A 34 -4.54 0.44 7.46
C VAL A 34 -4.91 1.88 7.79
N ASN A 35 -5.84 2.06 8.72
CA ASN A 35 -6.15 3.40 9.18
C ASN A 35 -5.27 3.73 10.38
N LYS A 36 -5.45 4.89 10.96
CA LYS A 36 -4.62 5.31 12.07
C LYS A 36 -4.73 4.44 13.31
N ASN A 37 -5.78 3.62 13.38
CA ASN A 37 -5.94 2.68 14.48
C ASN A 37 -5.44 1.29 14.10
N ASN A 38 -4.77 1.19 12.97
CA ASN A 38 -4.20 -0.06 12.46
C ASN A 38 -5.25 -1.09 12.08
N TYR A 39 -6.46 -0.64 11.75
CA TYR A 39 -7.47 -1.54 11.21
C TYR A 39 -7.22 -1.71 9.73
N LEU A 40 -7.39 -2.92 9.26
CA LEU A 40 -7.17 -3.24 7.87
C LEU A 40 -8.19 -2.57 6.97
N LEU A 41 -7.73 -1.84 5.98
CA LEU A 41 -8.59 -1.20 5.00
C LEU A 41 -8.51 -1.88 3.65
N GLY A 42 -7.40 -2.52 3.35
CA GLY A 42 -7.22 -3.18 2.09
C GLY A 42 -5.78 -3.54 1.84
N THR A 43 -5.45 -3.82 0.59
CA THR A 43 -4.10 -4.19 0.22
C THR A 43 -3.64 -3.40 -0.99
N LEU A 44 -2.33 -3.24 -1.14
CA LEU A 44 -1.76 -2.55 -2.27
C LEU A 44 -0.55 -3.35 -2.74
N THR A 45 -0.64 -3.93 -3.91
CA THR A 45 0.42 -4.78 -4.42
C THR A 45 1.35 -4.01 -5.34
N ASP A 46 2.53 -4.57 -5.57
CA ASP A 46 3.48 -4.01 -6.50
C ASP A 46 2.85 -3.90 -7.89
N GLY A 47 2.04 -4.88 -8.26
CA GLY A 47 1.36 -4.86 -9.55
C GLY A 47 0.39 -3.69 -9.67
N ASP A 48 -0.34 -3.39 -8.60
CA ASP A 48 -1.28 -2.27 -8.61
C ASP A 48 -0.53 -0.96 -8.81
N LEU A 49 0.61 -0.82 -8.14
CA LEU A 49 1.40 0.39 -8.27
C LEU A 49 1.94 0.55 -9.69
N ARG A 50 2.43 -0.53 -10.27
CA ARG A 50 2.97 -0.48 -11.61
C ARG A 50 1.91 -0.10 -12.63
N LYS A 51 0.71 -0.64 -12.49
CA LYS A 51 -0.38 -0.30 -13.40
C LYS A 51 -0.71 1.18 -13.31
N PHE A 52 -0.74 1.72 -12.11
CA PHE A 52 -1.06 3.11 -11.94
C PHE A 52 0.03 4.00 -12.57
N ILE A 53 1.28 3.66 -12.33
CA ILE A 53 2.40 4.45 -12.84
C ILE A 53 2.41 4.46 -14.38
N LEU A 54 2.10 3.33 -14.99
CA LEU A 54 2.06 3.26 -16.43
C LEU A 54 0.97 4.14 -17.01
N ARG A 55 -0.11 4.32 -16.26
CA ARG A 55 -1.21 5.16 -16.75
C ARG A 55 -1.01 6.62 -16.46
N ASN A 56 -0.58 6.96 -15.26
CA ASN A 56 -0.57 8.34 -14.81
C ASN A 56 0.79 8.92 -14.52
N ASN A 57 1.75 8.07 -14.22
CA ASN A 57 3.11 8.54 -13.94
C ASN A 57 3.16 9.66 -12.90
N ASN A 58 2.26 9.66 -11.93
CA ASN A 58 2.25 10.68 -10.90
C ASN A 58 2.57 10.05 -9.56
N LEU A 59 3.82 10.12 -9.16
CA LEU A 59 4.28 9.50 -7.93
C LEU A 59 3.82 10.21 -6.66
N ASN A 60 3.30 11.40 -6.81
CA ASN A 60 2.81 12.15 -5.65
C ASN A 60 1.33 11.89 -5.36
N GLN A 61 0.69 11.09 -6.20
CA GLN A 61 -0.69 10.73 -5.99
C GLN A 61 -0.81 9.89 -4.72
N THR A 62 -1.81 10.15 -3.89
CA THR A 62 -2.04 9.34 -2.71
C THR A 62 -2.64 8.01 -3.13
N ILE A 63 -2.49 7.00 -2.29
CA ILE A 63 -2.94 5.67 -2.65
C ILE A 63 -4.40 5.40 -2.30
N ASP A 64 -5.08 6.36 -1.74
CA ASP A 64 -6.45 6.14 -1.26
C ASP A 64 -7.42 5.73 -2.36
N LYS A 65 -7.13 6.03 -3.60
CA LYS A 65 -7.99 5.62 -4.71
C LYS A 65 -7.43 4.45 -5.49
N ILE A 66 -6.28 3.95 -5.09
CA ILE A 66 -5.61 2.91 -5.83
C ILE A 66 -5.65 1.56 -5.17
N TYR A 67 -5.57 1.52 -3.85
CA TYR A 67 -5.47 0.24 -3.19
C TYR A 67 -6.78 -0.55 -3.28
N ASN A 68 -6.65 -1.85 -3.15
CA ASN A 68 -7.79 -2.74 -3.28
C ASN A 68 -8.57 -2.79 -1.96
N LYS A 69 -9.76 -2.21 -1.99
CA LYS A 69 -10.60 -2.13 -0.80
C LYS A 69 -11.52 -3.33 -0.64
N LYS A 70 -11.49 -4.24 -1.59
CA LYS A 70 -12.37 -5.38 -1.54
C LYS A 70 -11.78 -6.61 -0.94
N SER A 71 -10.74 -6.47 -0.20
CA SER A 71 -10.12 -7.61 0.41
C SER A 71 -11.07 -8.14 1.46
N LYS A 72 -11.63 -9.29 1.18
CA LYS A 72 -12.57 -9.85 2.09
C LYS A 72 -12.10 -11.00 2.87
N PHE A 73 -10.92 -11.40 2.65
CA PHE A 73 -10.42 -12.52 3.35
C PHE A 73 -10.19 -12.27 4.79
N ILE A 74 -10.60 -11.14 5.21
CA ILE A 74 -10.37 -10.77 6.47
C ILE A 74 -11.15 -11.40 7.47
N GLU A 75 -12.16 -11.89 7.23
CA GLU A 75 -12.98 -12.42 8.20
C GLU A 75 -12.52 -13.52 8.82
#